data_e992cfc14fcb0f5a450e1b0efb0b5e7b
#
_entry.id   e992cfc14fcb0f5a450e1b0efb0b5e7b
#
_cell.length_a   1.000
_cell.length_b   1.000
_cell.length_c   1.000
_cell.angle_alpha   90.00
_cell.angle_beta   90.00
_cell.angle_gamma   90.00
#
_symmetry.space_group_name_H-M   'P 1'
#
loop_
_entity.id
_entity.type
_entity.pdbx_description
1 polymer ?
#
loop_
_entity_poly.entity_id
_entity_poly.type
_entity_poly.pdbx_seq_one_letter_code
_entity_poly.pdbx_strand_id
1 'polypeptide(L)'
;MRKEIFMLVGGVVVLILAFVFLGGENMFSKEKELSAINASELVLKYIEDNFTQGTVDVEIAGASEESGVYKIDLSIEGDVFSSYISKDGKLFFPEGLIVAESIGNTQQYEQTMGGFRKIGNEVCLEDGKPVVYSFTSSTCPYCELQRAVLDDIVVKFGDSIIFKDHVDSEEDIDILFKYGDGSVPMLVVGCNYFRIGANTDGTEEKNSQDVDIVSAHICKITNNQPSGVCDGLEHLTNGII
;
A
#
# COMPACT_ATOMS: atom_id res chain seq x y z
N MET A 1 67.69 -7.43 -28.42
CA MET A 1 66.21 -7.35 -28.44
C MET A 1 65.50 -7.82 -27.17
N ARG A 2 65.87 -8.88 -26.46
CA ARG A 2 65.18 -9.34 -25.23
C ARG A 2 65.39 -8.45 -24.01
N LYS A 3 66.54 -7.77 -23.86
CA LYS A 3 66.82 -6.91 -22.71
C LYS A 3 66.08 -5.57 -22.75
N GLU A 4 65.86 -5.02 -23.91
CA GLU A 4 65.17 -3.73 -24.14
C GLU A 4 63.67 -3.85 -23.85
N ILE A 5 63.05 -5.03 -24.14
CA ILE A 5 61.65 -5.30 -23.91
C ILE A 5 61.37 -5.42 -22.39
N PHE A 6 62.29 -6.01 -21.61
CA PHE A 6 62.14 -6.12 -20.15
C PHE A 6 62.26 -4.75 -19.45
N MET A 7 63.08 -3.83 -19.93
CA MET A 7 63.16 -2.45 -19.39
C MET A 7 61.91 -1.66 -19.68
N LEU A 8 61.33 -1.78 -20.87
CA LEU A 8 60.05 -1.09 -21.20
C LEU A 8 58.86 -1.61 -20.41
N VAL A 9 58.76 -2.93 -20.24
CA VAL A 9 57.68 -3.53 -19.45
C VAL A 9 57.81 -3.22 -17.95
N GLY A 10 59.04 -3.23 -17.42
CA GLY A 10 59.29 -2.87 -16.01
C GLY A 10 58.98 -1.38 -15.74
N GLY A 11 59.31 -0.50 -16.67
CA GLY A 11 59.00 0.96 -16.55
C GLY A 11 57.51 1.26 -16.57
N VAL A 12 56.74 0.57 -17.42
CA VAL A 12 55.27 0.73 -17.47
C VAL A 12 54.59 0.18 -16.21
N VAL A 13 55.03 -0.97 -15.68
CA VAL A 13 54.48 -1.53 -14.44
C VAL A 13 54.77 -0.62 -13.25
N VAL A 14 55.96 -0.05 -13.13
CA VAL A 14 56.30 0.91 -12.07
C VAL A 14 55.50 2.19 -12.17
N LEU A 15 55.23 2.70 -13.39
CA LEU A 15 54.38 3.88 -13.61
C LEU A 15 52.91 3.59 -13.26
N ILE A 16 52.38 2.41 -13.59
CA ILE A 16 51.02 2.00 -13.23
C ILE A 16 50.91 1.84 -11.69
N LEU A 17 51.89 1.22 -11.04
CA LEU A 17 51.92 1.10 -9.58
C LEU A 17 52.09 2.46 -8.88
N ALA A 18 52.90 3.37 -9.43
CA ALA A 18 53.00 4.71 -8.90
C ALA A 18 51.71 5.52 -9.07
N PHE A 19 50.96 5.33 -10.17
CA PHE A 19 49.67 5.95 -10.39
C PHE A 19 48.59 5.43 -9.44
N VAL A 20 48.64 4.13 -9.11
CA VAL A 20 47.74 3.52 -8.12
C VAL A 20 48.05 3.95 -6.68
N PHE A 21 49.34 4.14 -6.37
CA PHE A 21 49.79 4.57 -5.02
C PHE A 21 49.78 6.09 -4.78
N LEU A 22 49.94 6.91 -5.82
CA LEU A 22 50.02 8.36 -5.71
C LEU A 22 48.79 9.11 -6.23
N GLY A 23 47.90 8.41 -6.97
CA GLY A 23 46.68 8.99 -7.58
C GLY A 23 45.36 8.41 -7.07
N GLY A 24 45.39 7.55 -6.07
CA GLY A 24 44.19 6.86 -5.50
C GLY A 24 43.45 7.65 -4.44
N GLU A 25 43.66 8.96 -4.31
CA GLU A 25 42.78 9.77 -3.47
C GLU A 25 41.53 10.14 -4.27
N ASN A 26 40.51 9.29 -4.08
CA ASN A 26 39.08 9.61 -4.22
C ASN A 26 38.70 10.54 -5.38
N MET A 27 38.67 10.00 -6.61
CA MET A 27 37.94 10.60 -7.72
C MET A 27 36.43 10.50 -7.60
N PHE A 28 35.92 9.92 -6.48
CA PHE A 28 34.56 10.11 -6.04
C PHE A 28 34.54 11.33 -5.12
N SER A 29 34.17 12.46 -5.67
CA SER A 29 33.78 13.64 -4.91
C SER A 29 32.67 13.17 -3.94
N LYS A 30 33.00 13.03 -2.66
CA LYS A 30 32.04 12.74 -1.60
C LYS A 30 31.08 13.93 -1.62
N GLU A 31 29.90 13.76 -2.21
CA GLU A 31 28.87 14.79 -2.17
C GLU A 31 28.68 15.19 -0.70
N LYS A 32 28.64 16.48 -0.45
CA LYS A 32 28.56 17.00 0.91
C LYS A 32 27.19 16.67 1.46
N GLU A 33 27.17 15.70 2.39
CA GLU A 33 25.93 15.38 3.13
C GLU A 33 25.50 16.61 3.94
N LEU A 34 24.21 16.89 3.93
CA LEU A 34 23.59 17.89 4.79
C LEU A 34 23.58 17.39 6.25
N SER A 35 23.45 18.29 7.20
CA SER A 35 23.00 17.89 8.55
C SER A 35 21.50 17.73 8.56
N ALA A 36 20.95 16.98 9.53
CA ALA A 36 19.50 16.82 9.68
C ALA A 36 18.77 18.17 9.83
N ILE A 37 19.42 19.15 10.50
CA ILE A 37 18.89 20.52 10.66
C ILE A 37 18.83 21.22 9.31
N ASN A 38 19.91 21.21 8.52
CA ASN A 38 19.90 21.87 7.22
C ASN A 38 18.93 21.18 6.23
N ALA A 39 18.76 19.86 6.36
CA ALA A 39 17.81 19.10 5.58
C ALA A 39 16.37 19.48 5.92
N SER A 40 16.04 19.65 7.20
CA SER A 40 14.70 20.08 7.63
C SER A 40 14.37 21.51 7.20
N GLU A 41 15.33 22.44 7.31
CA GLU A 41 15.17 23.82 6.80
C GLU A 41 14.92 23.85 5.28
N LEU A 42 15.62 22.98 4.53
CA LEU A 42 15.43 22.86 3.08
C LEU A 42 14.04 22.34 2.74
N VAL A 43 13.55 21.32 3.47
CA VAL A 43 12.21 20.76 3.28
C VAL A 43 11.14 21.79 3.63
N LEU A 44 11.27 22.48 4.77
CA LEU A 44 10.33 23.52 5.20
C LEU A 44 10.21 24.59 4.13
N LYS A 45 11.34 25.13 3.68
CA LYS A 45 11.35 26.13 2.63
C LYS A 45 10.73 25.63 1.32
N TYR A 46 11.00 24.38 0.93
CA TYR A 46 10.43 23.80 -0.29
C TYR A 46 8.90 23.70 -0.20
N ILE A 47 8.36 23.31 0.97
CA ILE A 47 6.92 23.20 1.19
C ILE A 47 6.27 24.58 1.21
N GLU A 48 6.85 25.55 1.91
CA GLU A 48 6.35 26.93 1.93
C GLU A 48 6.31 27.55 0.53
N ASP A 49 7.37 27.37 -0.27
CA ASP A 49 7.48 27.98 -1.60
C ASP A 49 6.55 27.31 -2.63
N ASN A 50 6.26 26.00 -2.51
CA ASN A 50 5.58 25.24 -3.58
C ASN A 50 4.16 24.78 -3.23
N PHE A 51 3.84 24.58 -1.95
CA PHE A 51 2.56 24.00 -1.54
C PHE A 51 1.68 24.96 -0.75
N THR A 52 2.22 25.65 0.24
CA THR A 52 1.41 26.50 1.10
C THR A 52 1.41 27.97 0.69
N GLN A 53 2.44 28.43 0.01
CA GLN A 53 2.62 29.83 -0.38
C GLN A 53 2.41 30.81 0.79
N GLY A 54 2.72 30.35 2.02
CA GLY A 54 2.56 31.14 3.24
C GLY A 54 1.10 31.27 3.73
N THR A 55 0.16 30.50 3.20
CA THR A 55 -1.25 30.52 3.62
C THR A 55 -1.53 29.56 4.78
N VAL A 56 -0.64 28.60 5.03
CA VAL A 56 -0.73 27.59 6.09
C VAL A 56 0.56 27.63 6.88
N ASP A 57 0.46 27.60 8.21
CA ASP A 57 1.62 27.55 9.11
C ASP A 57 2.18 26.12 9.15
N VAL A 58 3.48 26.01 8.83
CA VAL A 58 4.19 24.72 8.81
C VAL A 58 5.40 24.83 9.72
N GLU A 59 5.49 23.96 10.70
CA GLU A 59 6.60 23.91 11.65
C GLU A 59 7.35 22.59 11.58
N ILE A 60 8.66 22.61 11.90
CA ILE A 60 9.46 21.39 12.07
C ILE A 60 9.20 20.83 13.46
N ALA A 61 8.48 19.70 13.54
CA ALA A 61 8.26 18.97 14.79
C ALA A 61 9.45 18.08 15.17
N GLY A 62 10.22 17.60 14.18
CA GLY A 62 11.40 16.76 14.41
C GLY A 62 12.23 16.51 13.16
N ALA A 63 13.49 16.11 13.36
CA ALA A 63 14.37 15.68 12.30
C ALA A 63 15.30 14.58 12.82
N SER A 64 15.37 13.44 12.14
CA SER A 64 16.21 12.29 12.51
C SER A 64 16.78 11.61 11.27
N GLU A 65 17.84 10.84 11.46
CA GLU A 65 18.36 9.96 10.41
C GLU A 65 17.67 8.59 10.51
N GLU A 66 17.09 8.14 9.41
CA GLU A 66 16.41 6.86 9.31
C GLU A 66 16.70 6.19 7.96
N SER A 67 17.16 4.95 7.98
CA SER A 67 17.36 4.13 6.76
C SER A 67 18.19 4.78 5.65
N GLY A 68 19.17 5.65 6.01
CA GLY A 68 20.06 6.30 5.05
C GLY A 68 19.51 7.58 4.43
N VAL A 69 18.36 8.05 4.89
CA VAL A 69 17.74 9.34 4.57
C VAL A 69 17.50 10.15 5.84
N TYR A 70 17.12 11.40 5.74
CA TYR A 70 16.58 12.16 6.86
C TYR A 70 15.06 12.07 6.86
N LYS A 71 14.49 11.67 7.99
CA LYS A 71 13.06 11.77 8.31
C LYS A 71 12.82 13.14 8.93
N ILE A 72 11.88 13.88 8.39
CA ILE A 72 11.48 15.22 8.85
C ILE A 72 10.01 15.15 9.25
N ASP A 73 9.74 15.35 10.52
CA ASP A 73 8.38 15.46 11.02
C ASP A 73 7.93 16.92 10.96
N LEU A 74 6.88 17.17 10.19
CA LEU A 74 6.29 18.50 9.98
C LEU A 74 4.96 18.59 10.70
N SER A 75 4.74 19.67 11.44
CA SER A 75 3.45 20.01 12.01
C SER A 75 2.72 21.00 11.10
N ILE A 76 1.53 20.63 10.65
CA ILE A 76 0.66 21.44 9.81
C ILE A 76 -0.69 21.53 10.50
N GLU A 77 -1.09 22.72 10.96
CA GLU A 77 -2.35 22.96 11.70
C GLU A 77 -2.52 22.06 12.94
N GLY A 78 -1.41 21.55 13.51
CA GLY A 78 -1.40 20.68 14.69
C GLY A 78 -1.30 19.19 14.40
N ASP A 79 -1.47 18.76 13.17
CA ASP A 79 -1.23 17.39 12.74
C ASP A 79 0.24 17.19 12.35
N VAL A 80 0.80 16.02 12.66
CA VAL A 80 2.21 15.70 12.37
C VAL A 80 2.31 14.74 11.19
N PHE A 81 3.05 15.16 10.18
CA PHE A 81 3.31 14.40 8.95
C PHE A 81 4.80 14.09 8.83
N SER A 82 5.15 12.84 8.54
CA SER A 82 6.54 12.43 8.31
C SER A 82 6.86 12.47 6.82
N SER A 83 7.90 13.24 6.46
CA SER A 83 8.45 13.31 5.12
C SER A 83 9.93 12.89 5.15
N TYR A 84 10.51 12.63 4.00
CA TYR A 84 11.89 12.17 3.90
C TYR A 84 12.67 12.96 2.86
N ILE A 85 13.98 13.12 3.08
CA ILE A 85 14.87 13.76 2.15
C ILE A 85 16.21 13.00 2.07
N SER A 86 16.77 12.87 0.86
CA SER A 86 18.09 12.28 0.68
C SER A 86 19.15 13.12 1.41
N LYS A 87 20.23 12.47 1.88
CA LYS A 87 21.30 13.15 2.63
C LYS A 87 22.01 14.27 1.85
N ASP A 88 21.98 14.22 0.54
CA ASP A 88 22.50 15.27 -0.35
C ASP A 88 21.48 16.39 -0.63
N GLY A 89 20.23 16.26 -0.13
CA GLY A 89 19.17 17.24 -0.27
C GLY A 89 18.49 17.30 -1.64
N LYS A 90 18.78 16.35 -2.55
CA LYS A 90 18.29 16.40 -3.93
C LYS A 90 16.93 15.76 -4.13
N LEU A 91 16.59 14.75 -3.33
CA LEU A 91 15.34 14.00 -3.47
C LEU A 91 14.49 14.20 -2.23
N PHE A 92 13.29 14.68 -2.43
CA PHE A 92 12.26 14.82 -1.40
C PHE A 92 11.15 13.81 -1.63
N PHE A 93 10.76 13.12 -0.56
CA PHE A 93 9.69 12.13 -0.54
C PHE A 93 8.64 12.60 0.46
N PRO A 94 7.47 13.08 -0.01
CA PRO A 94 6.41 13.55 0.89
C PRO A 94 5.92 12.47 1.86
N GLU A 95 6.03 11.21 1.46
CA GLU A 95 5.64 10.04 2.24
C GLU A 95 6.65 8.90 2.02
N GLY A 96 6.88 8.10 3.05
CA GLY A 96 7.75 6.92 2.98
C GLY A 96 6.99 5.64 3.34
N LEU A 97 7.16 4.60 2.54
CA LEU A 97 6.63 3.27 2.81
C LEU A 97 7.72 2.38 3.40
N ILE A 98 7.44 1.73 4.54
CA ILE A 98 8.36 0.78 5.17
C ILE A 98 8.30 -0.55 4.44
N VAL A 99 9.14 -0.70 3.40
CA VAL A 99 9.16 -1.89 2.54
C VAL A 99 9.61 -3.14 3.30
N ALA A 100 10.54 -3.02 4.24
CA ALA A 100 11.07 -4.16 5.01
C ALA A 100 9.99 -4.82 5.89
N GLU A 101 9.11 -4.04 6.49
CA GLU A 101 7.97 -4.56 7.25
C GLU A 101 6.90 -5.13 6.30
N SER A 102 6.71 -4.51 5.15
CA SER A 102 5.82 -5.02 4.11
C SER A 102 6.32 -6.34 3.50
N ILE A 103 7.64 -6.53 3.35
CA ILE A 103 8.24 -7.79 2.87
C ILE A 103 8.16 -8.89 3.95
N GLY A 104 8.29 -8.53 5.25
CA GLY A 104 8.11 -9.46 6.37
C GLY A 104 6.64 -9.76 6.68
N ASN A 105 5.74 -8.89 6.30
CA ASN A 105 4.30 -8.96 6.53
C ASN A 105 3.51 -9.06 5.21
N THR A 106 4.14 -9.44 4.10
CA THR A 106 3.41 -10.04 2.98
C THR A 106 2.85 -11.36 3.49
N GLN A 107 1.77 -11.29 4.25
CA GLN A 107 0.85 -12.39 4.29
C GLN A 107 0.51 -12.64 2.83
N GLN A 108 1.12 -13.68 2.29
CA GLN A 108 0.88 -14.12 0.92
C GLN A 108 -0.52 -14.69 0.93
N TYR A 109 -1.50 -13.79 0.84
CA TYR A 109 -2.90 -14.18 0.79
C TYR A 109 -3.13 -15.01 -0.47
N GLU A 110 -3.68 -16.18 -0.29
CA GLU A 110 -4.05 -17.04 -1.40
C GLU A 110 -5.19 -16.38 -2.20
N GLN A 111 -4.96 -16.19 -3.49
CA GLN A 111 -5.97 -15.57 -4.35
C GLN A 111 -7.09 -16.58 -4.65
N THR A 112 -8.31 -16.09 -4.61
CA THR A 112 -9.48 -16.82 -5.02
C THR A 112 -10.28 -16.04 -6.07
N MET A 113 -11.43 -16.52 -6.43
CA MET A 113 -12.26 -15.97 -7.52
C MET A 113 -12.61 -14.50 -7.33
N GLY A 114 -12.71 -13.75 -8.46
CA GLY A 114 -13.17 -12.35 -8.46
C GLY A 114 -12.23 -11.36 -7.76
N GLY A 115 -10.93 -11.67 -7.72
CA GLY A 115 -9.93 -10.81 -7.08
C GLY A 115 -9.93 -10.85 -5.56
N PHE A 116 -10.72 -11.72 -4.95
CA PHE A 116 -10.67 -11.94 -3.51
C PHE A 116 -9.38 -12.62 -3.08
N ARG A 117 -8.98 -12.35 -1.86
CA ARG A 117 -7.85 -12.97 -1.17
C ARG A 117 -8.35 -13.60 0.12
N LYS A 118 -7.89 -14.82 0.40
CA LYS A 118 -8.24 -15.53 1.63
C LYS A 118 -7.38 -15.03 2.79
N ILE A 119 -8.02 -14.68 3.89
CA ILE A 119 -7.37 -14.18 5.11
C ILE A 119 -7.09 -15.33 6.08
N GLY A 120 -8.10 -16.15 6.33
CA GLY A 120 -8.06 -17.20 7.34
C GLY A 120 -9.25 -18.15 7.27
N ASN A 121 -9.51 -18.85 8.36
CA ASN A 121 -10.63 -19.79 8.46
C ASN A 121 -11.65 -19.40 9.55
N GLU A 122 -11.37 -18.35 10.31
CA GLU A 122 -12.28 -17.84 11.34
C GLU A 122 -13.23 -16.83 10.72
N VAL A 123 -14.52 -16.96 11.00
CA VAL A 123 -15.57 -16.06 10.50
C VAL A 123 -15.90 -15.05 11.58
N CYS A 124 -15.81 -13.75 11.27
CA CYS A 124 -16.32 -12.70 12.14
C CYS A 124 -17.84 -12.76 12.19
N LEU A 125 -18.39 -12.94 13.39
CA LEU A 125 -19.82 -13.00 13.63
C LEU A 125 -20.26 -11.86 14.54
N GLU A 126 -21.41 -11.28 14.24
CA GLU A 126 -22.13 -10.36 15.10
C GLU A 126 -23.56 -10.89 15.23
N ASP A 127 -24.05 -11.07 16.45
CA ASP A 127 -25.35 -11.73 16.73
C ASP A 127 -25.50 -13.09 16.04
N GLY A 128 -24.41 -13.85 15.89
CA GLY A 128 -24.37 -15.16 15.25
C GLY A 128 -24.42 -15.12 13.72
N LYS A 129 -24.39 -13.96 13.09
CA LYS A 129 -24.43 -13.76 11.64
C LYS A 129 -23.06 -13.29 11.12
N PRO A 130 -22.61 -13.75 9.95
CA PRO A 130 -21.38 -13.24 9.34
C PRO A 130 -21.47 -11.75 9.04
N VAL A 131 -20.38 -11.02 9.29
CA VAL A 131 -20.32 -9.60 8.99
C VAL A 131 -19.68 -9.41 7.62
N VAL A 132 -20.28 -8.57 6.79
CA VAL A 132 -19.75 -8.11 5.52
C VAL A 132 -19.50 -6.61 5.63
N TYR A 133 -18.22 -6.20 5.50
CA TYR A 133 -17.83 -4.80 5.55
C TYR A 133 -17.61 -4.28 4.14
N SER A 134 -18.13 -3.11 3.84
CA SER A 134 -17.87 -2.31 2.65
C SER A 134 -17.25 -0.98 3.07
N PHE A 135 -16.05 -0.69 2.56
CA PHE A 135 -15.39 0.59 2.76
C PHE A 135 -15.34 1.32 1.42
N THR A 136 -15.94 2.49 1.37
CA THR A 136 -16.08 3.29 0.14
C THR A 136 -15.88 4.78 0.44
N SER A 137 -15.66 5.56 -0.63
CA SER A 137 -15.65 7.02 -0.56
C SER A 137 -16.63 7.62 -1.55
N SER A 138 -17.25 8.73 -1.16
CA SER A 138 -18.21 9.48 -1.99
C SER A 138 -17.58 10.09 -3.25
N THR A 139 -16.24 10.25 -3.27
CA THR A 139 -15.50 10.82 -4.40
C THR A 139 -14.83 9.76 -5.29
N CYS A 140 -15.00 8.48 -4.99
CA CYS A 140 -14.34 7.37 -5.66
C CYS A 140 -15.26 6.78 -6.76
N PRO A 141 -14.92 6.88 -8.05
CA PRO A 141 -15.76 6.36 -9.14
C PRO A 141 -15.92 4.83 -9.11
N TYR A 142 -14.88 4.10 -8.70
CA TYR A 142 -14.94 2.64 -8.56
C TYR A 142 -15.82 2.20 -7.39
N CYS A 143 -16.01 3.06 -6.39
CA CYS A 143 -16.89 2.80 -5.26
C CYS A 143 -18.36 2.81 -5.69
N GLU A 144 -18.74 3.67 -6.63
CA GLU A 144 -20.09 3.68 -7.21
C GLU A 144 -20.39 2.37 -7.96
N LEU A 145 -19.41 1.86 -8.72
CA LEU A 145 -19.54 0.57 -9.41
C LEU A 145 -19.74 -0.58 -8.42
N GLN A 146 -18.95 -0.61 -7.34
CA GLN A 146 -19.06 -1.61 -6.29
C GLN A 146 -20.40 -1.54 -5.56
N ARG A 147 -20.92 -0.35 -5.31
CA ARG A 147 -22.20 -0.11 -4.61
C ARG A 147 -23.37 -0.80 -5.31
N ALA A 148 -23.46 -0.70 -6.64
CA ALA A 148 -24.52 -1.36 -7.41
C ALA A 148 -24.56 -2.89 -7.19
N VAL A 149 -23.39 -3.51 -7.05
CA VAL A 149 -23.28 -4.95 -6.73
C VAL A 149 -23.71 -5.23 -5.29
N LEU A 150 -23.33 -4.37 -4.34
CA LEU A 150 -23.62 -4.57 -2.91
C LEU A 150 -25.09 -4.35 -2.59
N ASP A 151 -25.79 -3.46 -3.28
CA ASP A 151 -27.24 -3.26 -3.13
C ASP A 151 -28.00 -4.56 -3.43
N ASP A 152 -27.63 -5.28 -4.49
CA ASP A 152 -28.19 -6.58 -4.82
C ASP A 152 -27.85 -7.66 -3.77
N ILE A 153 -26.61 -7.65 -3.23
CA ILE A 153 -26.19 -8.56 -2.17
C ILE A 153 -27.01 -8.36 -0.90
N VAL A 154 -27.21 -7.11 -0.47
CA VAL A 154 -28.01 -6.79 0.72
C VAL A 154 -29.45 -7.28 0.55
N VAL A 155 -30.03 -7.09 -0.64
CA VAL A 155 -31.38 -7.58 -0.93
C VAL A 155 -31.46 -9.10 -0.93
N LYS A 156 -30.46 -9.79 -1.52
CA LYS A 156 -30.45 -11.26 -1.61
C LYS A 156 -30.28 -11.94 -0.25
N PHE A 157 -29.35 -11.46 0.58
CA PHE A 157 -28.99 -12.10 1.86
C PHE A 157 -29.85 -11.63 3.03
N GLY A 158 -30.35 -10.38 2.98
CA GLY A 158 -31.19 -9.80 4.02
C GLY A 158 -30.64 -10.03 5.43
N ASP A 159 -31.48 -10.62 6.29
CA ASP A 159 -31.14 -10.93 7.68
C ASP A 159 -30.11 -12.07 7.88
N SER A 160 -29.64 -12.70 6.82
CA SER A 160 -28.66 -13.80 6.91
C SER A 160 -27.22 -13.32 7.15
N ILE A 161 -26.96 -12.04 6.95
CA ILE A 161 -25.66 -11.38 7.19
C ILE A 161 -25.87 -10.09 7.97
N ILE A 162 -24.80 -9.57 8.55
CA ILE A 162 -24.72 -8.18 9.01
C ILE A 162 -23.92 -7.42 7.96
N PHE A 163 -24.55 -6.47 7.28
CA PHE A 163 -23.89 -5.61 6.31
C PHE A 163 -23.55 -4.27 6.93
N LYS A 164 -22.27 -3.91 6.92
CA LYS A 164 -21.75 -2.62 7.39
C LYS A 164 -21.18 -1.83 6.22
N ASP A 165 -21.87 -0.76 5.85
CA ASP A 165 -21.45 0.13 4.75
C ASP A 165 -20.82 1.39 5.31
N HIS A 166 -19.49 1.51 5.17
CA HIS A 166 -18.68 2.62 5.62
C HIS A 166 -18.35 3.53 4.43
N VAL A 167 -19.07 4.65 4.32
CA VAL A 167 -18.85 5.68 3.29
C VAL A 167 -18.19 6.87 3.95
N ASP A 168 -16.95 7.20 3.60
CA ASP A 168 -16.17 8.29 4.20
C ASP A 168 -16.20 8.24 5.75
N SER A 169 -16.16 7.04 6.32
CA SER A 169 -16.33 6.78 7.76
C SER A 169 -15.04 6.26 8.37
N GLU A 170 -14.78 6.66 9.62
CA GLU A 170 -13.68 6.13 10.44
C GLU A 170 -14.12 4.90 11.26
N GLU A 171 -15.39 4.51 11.21
CA GLU A 171 -15.91 3.33 11.90
C GLU A 171 -15.30 2.06 11.31
N ASP A 172 -14.88 1.12 12.17
CA ASP A 172 -14.18 -0.13 11.78
C ASP A 172 -12.93 0.09 10.90
N ILE A 173 -12.29 1.27 10.96
CA ILE A 173 -11.14 1.65 10.14
C ILE A 173 -9.93 0.72 10.36
N ASP A 174 -9.83 0.12 11.54
CA ASP A 174 -8.82 -0.89 11.86
C ASP A 174 -8.94 -2.14 10.96
N ILE A 175 -10.15 -2.51 10.53
CA ILE A 175 -10.39 -3.58 9.56
C ILE A 175 -9.87 -3.19 8.18
N LEU A 176 -10.10 -1.93 7.75
CA LEU A 176 -9.60 -1.41 6.48
C LEU A 176 -8.06 -1.48 6.40
N PHE A 177 -7.36 -1.05 7.45
CA PHE A 177 -5.89 -1.08 7.49
C PHE A 177 -5.31 -2.47 7.81
N LYS A 178 -6.07 -3.33 8.47
CA LYS A 178 -5.62 -4.70 8.78
C LYS A 178 -5.45 -5.56 7.53
N TYR A 179 -6.33 -5.41 6.54
CA TYR A 179 -6.35 -6.23 5.33
C TYR A 179 -5.94 -5.51 4.06
N GLY A 180 -5.96 -4.18 4.09
CA GLY A 180 -5.55 -3.31 3.00
C GLY A 180 -4.58 -2.23 3.49
N ASP A 181 -4.29 -1.30 2.58
CA ASP A 181 -3.46 -0.12 2.83
C ASP A 181 -4.28 1.17 2.97
N GLY A 182 -5.58 1.03 3.31
CA GLY A 182 -6.53 2.12 3.32
C GLY A 182 -7.19 2.40 1.96
N SER A 183 -6.86 1.62 0.91
CA SER A 183 -7.45 1.78 -0.42
C SER A 183 -8.92 1.39 -0.45
N VAL A 184 -9.74 2.18 -1.17
CA VAL A 184 -11.17 1.94 -1.40
C VAL A 184 -11.49 1.85 -2.91
N PRO A 185 -12.52 1.12 -3.33
CA PRO A 185 -13.42 0.32 -2.49
C PRO A 185 -12.73 -0.92 -1.93
N MET A 186 -13.05 -1.27 -0.70
CA MET A 186 -12.63 -2.54 -0.12
C MET A 186 -13.84 -3.28 0.41
N LEU A 187 -13.91 -4.58 0.14
CA LEU A 187 -14.95 -5.49 0.60
C LEU A 187 -14.31 -6.57 1.46
N VAL A 188 -14.83 -6.78 2.68
CA VAL A 188 -14.41 -7.87 3.57
C VAL A 188 -15.60 -8.77 3.87
N VAL A 189 -15.47 -10.05 3.56
CA VAL A 189 -16.53 -11.04 3.72
C VAL A 189 -16.19 -11.95 4.89
N GLY A 190 -16.87 -11.76 6.01
CA GLY A 190 -16.77 -12.57 7.21
C GLY A 190 -15.36 -12.61 7.83
N CYS A 191 -14.50 -11.62 7.60
CA CYS A 191 -13.08 -11.63 7.95
C CYS A 191 -12.31 -12.85 7.38
N ASN A 192 -12.90 -13.54 6.43
CA ASN A 192 -12.33 -14.73 5.79
C ASN A 192 -11.74 -14.40 4.43
N TYR A 193 -12.37 -13.45 3.74
CA TYR A 193 -11.98 -13.00 2.41
C TYR A 193 -12.02 -11.48 2.35
N PHE A 194 -11.12 -10.89 1.56
CA PHE A 194 -11.18 -9.48 1.23
C PHE A 194 -10.82 -9.23 -0.22
N ARG A 195 -11.29 -8.10 -0.75
CA ARG A 195 -10.98 -7.60 -2.08
C ARG A 195 -10.81 -6.08 -2.03
N ILE A 196 -9.78 -5.58 -2.70
CA ILE A 196 -9.58 -4.15 -2.96
C ILE A 196 -9.91 -3.91 -4.44
N GLY A 197 -10.67 -2.86 -4.70
CA GLY A 197 -11.15 -2.51 -6.03
C GLY A 197 -12.49 -3.18 -6.39
N ALA A 198 -13.18 -2.60 -7.37
CA ALA A 198 -14.39 -3.16 -7.97
C ALA A 198 -14.02 -4.23 -9.01
N ASN A 199 -14.82 -5.28 -9.11
CA ASN A 199 -14.67 -6.34 -10.13
C ASN A 199 -15.76 -6.23 -11.20
N THR A 200 -16.19 -5.02 -11.48
CA THR A 200 -17.21 -4.70 -12.48
C THR A 200 -16.82 -3.43 -13.25
N ASP A 201 -17.30 -3.31 -14.47
CA ASP A 201 -17.20 -2.11 -15.32
C ASP A 201 -18.52 -1.31 -15.37
N GLY A 202 -19.52 -1.74 -14.57
CA GLY A 202 -20.84 -1.11 -14.49
C GLY A 202 -21.85 -1.64 -15.52
N THR A 203 -21.48 -2.56 -16.40
CA THR A 203 -22.44 -3.22 -17.29
C THR A 203 -23.29 -4.21 -16.49
N GLU A 204 -24.56 -4.42 -16.92
CA GLU A 204 -25.49 -5.37 -16.26
C GLU A 204 -24.88 -6.77 -16.19
N GLU A 205 -24.22 -7.23 -17.25
CA GLU A 205 -23.56 -8.53 -17.29
C GLU A 205 -22.47 -8.66 -16.23
N LYS A 206 -21.58 -7.65 -16.13
CA LYS A 206 -20.47 -7.65 -15.16
C LYS A 206 -20.96 -7.48 -13.73
N ASN A 207 -21.97 -6.66 -13.49
CA ASN A 207 -22.61 -6.53 -12.19
C ASN A 207 -23.20 -7.86 -11.76
N SER A 208 -23.96 -8.54 -12.63
CA SER A 208 -24.54 -9.86 -12.32
C SER A 208 -23.46 -10.92 -12.01
N GLN A 209 -22.37 -10.94 -12.80
CA GLN A 209 -21.25 -11.84 -12.55
C GLN A 209 -20.59 -11.56 -11.20
N ASP A 210 -20.39 -10.29 -10.83
CA ASP A 210 -19.76 -9.94 -9.54
C ASP A 210 -20.70 -10.21 -8.37
N VAL A 211 -22.01 -9.99 -8.53
CA VAL A 211 -23.02 -10.41 -7.53
C VAL A 211 -22.94 -11.90 -7.25
N ASP A 212 -22.83 -12.74 -8.27
CA ASP A 212 -22.70 -14.19 -8.09
C ASP A 212 -21.39 -14.59 -7.40
N ILE A 213 -20.28 -13.91 -7.74
CA ILE A 213 -18.97 -14.13 -7.12
C ILE A 213 -18.99 -13.73 -5.63
N VAL A 214 -19.50 -12.55 -5.29
CA VAL A 214 -19.61 -12.10 -3.90
C VAL A 214 -20.57 -13.02 -3.12
N SER A 215 -21.71 -13.37 -3.73
CA SER A 215 -22.67 -14.33 -3.14
C SER A 215 -22.01 -15.67 -2.84
N ALA A 216 -21.21 -16.20 -3.75
CA ALA A 216 -20.49 -17.46 -3.55
C ALA A 216 -19.53 -17.42 -2.36
N HIS A 217 -18.83 -16.30 -2.13
CA HIS A 217 -17.97 -16.13 -0.95
C HIS A 217 -18.79 -16.07 0.33
N ILE A 218 -19.96 -15.41 0.33
CA ILE A 218 -20.86 -15.38 1.47
C ILE A 218 -21.42 -16.78 1.71
N CYS A 219 -21.87 -17.49 0.67
CA CYS A 219 -22.35 -18.87 0.77
C CYS A 219 -21.29 -19.83 1.34
N LYS A 220 -20.00 -19.60 0.98
CA LYS A 220 -18.89 -20.41 1.53
C LYS A 220 -18.78 -20.29 3.04
N ILE A 221 -18.90 -19.09 3.60
CA ILE A 221 -18.78 -18.84 5.05
C ILE A 221 -20.06 -19.14 5.83
N THR A 222 -21.20 -19.18 5.16
CA THR A 222 -22.52 -19.48 5.77
C THR A 222 -22.92 -20.94 5.64
N ASN A 223 -22.04 -21.83 5.14
CA ASN A 223 -22.35 -23.22 4.83
C ASN A 223 -23.57 -23.34 3.89
N ASN A 224 -23.56 -22.57 2.79
CA ASN A 224 -24.61 -22.52 1.77
C ASN A 224 -25.99 -22.09 2.31
N GLN A 225 -25.98 -21.10 3.20
CA GLN A 225 -27.23 -20.50 3.68
C GLN A 225 -27.30 -18.99 3.32
N PRO A 226 -28.48 -18.44 2.99
CA PRO A 226 -29.74 -19.16 2.82
C PRO A 226 -29.76 -19.96 1.50
N SER A 227 -30.41 -21.13 1.52
CA SER A 227 -30.47 -22.01 0.33
C SER A 227 -31.07 -21.32 -0.89
N GLY A 228 -32.09 -20.48 -0.70
CA GLY A 228 -32.72 -19.73 -1.80
C GLY A 228 -31.79 -18.78 -2.56
N VAL A 229 -30.60 -18.45 -2.00
CA VAL A 229 -29.57 -17.66 -2.65
C VAL A 229 -28.39 -18.52 -3.12
N CYS A 230 -28.01 -19.49 -2.28
CA CYS A 230 -26.81 -20.28 -2.48
C CYS A 230 -27.01 -21.48 -3.42
N ASP A 231 -28.26 -21.98 -3.54
CA ASP A 231 -28.58 -23.04 -4.50
C ASP A 231 -28.33 -22.54 -5.94
N GLY A 232 -27.52 -23.28 -6.68
CA GLY A 232 -27.11 -22.92 -8.03
C GLY A 232 -25.71 -22.22 -8.11
N LEU A 233 -25.15 -21.82 -6.96
CA LEU A 233 -23.78 -21.24 -6.88
C LEU A 233 -22.70 -22.26 -6.49
N GLU A 234 -23.03 -23.55 -6.40
CA GLU A 234 -22.11 -24.62 -5.97
C GLU A 234 -20.88 -24.71 -6.86
N HIS A 235 -21.03 -24.44 -8.16
CA HIS A 235 -19.93 -24.43 -9.10
C HIS A 235 -18.90 -23.32 -8.81
N LEU A 236 -19.33 -22.19 -8.21
CA LEU A 236 -18.46 -21.10 -7.77
C LEU A 236 -17.91 -21.39 -6.37
N THR A 237 -18.76 -21.77 -5.40
CA THR A 237 -18.33 -22.06 -4.02
C THR A 237 -17.30 -23.17 -3.92
N ASN A 238 -17.38 -24.18 -4.80
CA ASN A 238 -16.39 -25.26 -4.89
C ASN A 238 -15.02 -24.79 -5.41
N GLY A 239 -14.97 -23.72 -6.18
CA GLY A 239 -13.73 -23.07 -6.65
C GLY A 239 -13.10 -22.09 -5.65
N ILE A 240 -13.77 -21.79 -4.54
CA ILE A 240 -13.28 -20.91 -3.49
C ILE A 240 -12.54 -21.75 -2.45
N ILE A 241 -11.27 -21.43 -2.23
CA ILE A 241 -10.37 -22.10 -1.28
C ILE A 241 -10.60 -21.61 0.15
#